data_e8b75d2b8bf1a036e21c57bd0a791098
#
_entry.id   e8b75d2b8bf1a036e21c57bd0a791098
#
_cell.length_a   1.000
_cell.length_b   1.000
_cell.length_c   1.000
_cell.angle_alpha   90.00
_cell.angle_beta   90.00
_cell.angle_gamma   90.00
#
_symmetry.space_group_name_H-M   'P 1'
#
loop_
_entity.id
_entity.type
_entity.pdbx_description
1 polymer ?
#
loop_
_entity_poly.entity_id
_entity_poly.type
_entity_poly.pdbx_seq_one_letter_code
_entity_poly.pdbx_strand_id
1 'polypeptide(L)'
;GQEQIPNVGGTGFVVIDNKGSAVTCALSMNGPFGVGFMAPGTGTMVVAPGPAPSRSRMPVSVALLLNEHVNEFRFAAAAVGGGAEANVVRLAASVAGEQRPIKQALEAVVQSPAGPALVNGIACMEGVPSHPGSCQVATDPRAAGYGLLVGVDK
;
A
#
# COMPACT_ATOMS: atom_id res chain seq x y z
N GLY A 1 20.41 9.75 15.02
CA GLY A 1 19.86 8.41 15.14
C GLY A 1 19.61 7.90 13.73
N GLN A 2 20.18 6.75 13.38
CA GLN A 2 19.81 6.07 12.14
C GLN A 2 18.37 5.58 12.33
N GLU A 3 17.47 6.13 11.55
CA GLU A 3 16.11 5.66 11.45
C GLU A 3 16.17 4.22 10.90
N GLN A 4 15.87 3.25 11.76
CA GLN A 4 15.88 1.84 11.35
C GLN A 4 14.77 1.63 10.34
N ILE A 5 15.13 1.39 9.09
CA ILE A 5 14.20 0.93 8.06
C ILE A 5 13.54 -0.35 8.62
N PRO A 6 12.22 -0.39 8.74
CA PRO A 6 11.54 -1.60 9.22
C PRO A 6 11.93 -2.78 8.34
N ASN A 7 12.49 -3.84 8.94
CA ASN A 7 12.82 -5.06 8.21
C ASN A 7 11.53 -5.81 7.88
N VAL A 8 10.82 -5.33 6.89
CA VAL A 8 9.60 -5.93 6.37
C VAL A 8 9.95 -6.74 5.11
N GLY A 9 9.93 -8.05 5.23
CA GLY A 9 10.12 -8.97 4.10
C GLY A 9 8.89 -9.03 3.20
N GLY A 10 8.42 -7.86 2.74
CA GLY A 10 7.22 -7.77 1.93
C GLY A 10 7.19 -6.49 1.10
N THR A 11 6.25 -6.43 0.16
CA THR A 11 6.00 -5.27 -0.70
C THR A 11 4.51 -5.05 -0.88
N GLY A 12 4.11 -3.81 -1.09
CA GLY A 12 2.75 -3.45 -1.48
C GLY A 12 2.79 -2.54 -2.70
N PHE A 13 1.84 -2.73 -3.61
CA PHE A 13 1.68 -1.85 -4.76
C PHE A 13 0.21 -1.55 -5.04
N VAL A 14 -0.03 -0.42 -5.66
CA VAL A 14 -1.33 0.03 -6.13
C VAL A 14 -1.16 0.54 -7.55
N VAL A 15 -2.06 0.14 -8.42
CA VAL A 15 -2.10 0.57 -9.82
C VAL A 15 -3.53 0.96 -10.18
N ILE A 16 -3.67 2.02 -10.94
CA ILE A 16 -4.94 2.46 -11.51
C ILE A 16 -4.73 2.90 -12.97
N ASP A 17 -5.68 2.59 -13.84
CA ASP A 17 -5.74 3.12 -15.20
C ASP A 17 -6.66 4.36 -15.29
N ASN A 18 -6.65 5.00 -16.42
CA ASN A 18 -7.48 6.19 -16.70
C ASN A 18 -8.99 5.88 -16.85
N LYS A 19 -9.38 4.61 -16.83
CA LYS A 19 -10.77 4.16 -16.87
C LYS A 19 -11.33 3.83 -15.48
N GLY A 20 -10.48 3.93 -14.43
CA GLY A 20 -10.85 3.62 -13.07
C GLY A 20 -10.68 2.15 -12.68
N SER A 21 -10.10 1.31 -13.57
CA SER A 21 -9.74 -0.06 -13.17
C SER A 21 -8.54 -0.01 -12.25
N ALA A 22 -8.67 -0.60 -11.06
CA ALA A 22 -7.64 -0.53 -10.04
C ALA A 22 -7.26 -1.91 -9.50
N VAL A 23 -5.99 -2.07 -9.18
CA VAL A 23 -5.44 -3.23 -8.49
C VAL A 23 -4.63 -2.77 -7.30
N THR A 24 -4.90 -3.35 -6.14
CA THR A 24 -4.05 -3.21 -4.96
C THR A 24 -3.60 -4.59 -4.51
N CYS A 25 -2.33 -4.70 -4.17
CA CYS A 25 -1.74 -5.98 -3.78
C CYS A 25 -0.71 -5.76 -2.66
N ALA A 26 -0.71 -6.66 -1.69
CA ALA A 26 0.31 -6.73 -0.66
C ALA A 26 0.83 -8.17 -0.56
N LEU A 27 2.14 -8.31 -0.64
CA LEU A 27 2.84 -9.58 -0.68
C LEU A 27 3.88 -9.66 0.43
N SER A 28 4.04 -10.83 1.03
CA SER A 28 5.10 -11.08 1.98
C SER A 28 5.81 -12.40 1.68
N MET A 29 7.13 -12.37 1.82
CA MET A 29 7.98 -13.56 1.77
C MET A 29 8.40 -14.03 3.16
N ASN A 30 7.88 -13.42 4.24
CA ASN A 30 8.27 -13.64 5.65
C ASN A 30 9.77 -13.39 5.93
N GLY A 31 10.48 -12.73 5.04
CA GLY A 31 11.89 -12.39 5.14
C GLY A 31 12.36 -11.69 3.88
N PRO A 32 13.54 -11.03 3.88
CA PRO A 32 14.01 -10.20 2.78
C PRO A 32 14.08 -10.91 1.42
N PHE A 33 14.31 -12.23 1.41
CA PHE A 33 14.39 -13.04 0.20
C PHE A 33 13.68 -14.40 0.36
N GLY A 34 12.67 -14.48 1.23
CA GLY A 34 12.00 -15.75 1.51
C GLY A 34 12.99 -16.81 2.02
N VAL A 35 12.99 -17.99 1.41
CA VAL A 35 13.98 -19.05 1.71
C VAL A 35 15.29 -18.90 0.91
N GLY A 36 15.45 -17.80 0.17
CA GLY A 36 16.62 -17.60 -0.70
C GLY A 36 16.62 -18.50 -1.96
N PHE A 37 15.50 -19.11 -2.29
CA PHE A 37 15.35 -20.04 -3.40
C PHE A 37 14.23 -19.59 -4.34
N MET A 38 14.49 -19.69 -5.62
CA MET A 38 13.51 -19.42 -6.68
C MET A 38 12.92 -20.72 -7.19
N ALA A 39 11.60 -20.82 -7.26
CA ALA A 39 10.93 -21.99 -7.80
C ALA A 39 11.30 -22.17 -9.29
N PRO A 40 11.84 -23.35 -9.70
CA PRO A 40 12.31 -23.55 -11.06
C PRO A 40 11.22 -23.30 -12.12
N GLY A 41 11.57 -22.57 -13.16
CA GLY A 41 10.67 -22.28 -14.29
C GLY A 41 9.60 -21.23 -14.04
N THR A 42 9.49 -20.66 -12.81
CA THR A 42 8.42 -19.69 -12.48
C THR A 42 8.92 -18.26 -12.33
N GLY A 43 10.21 -18.07 -12.05
CA GLY A 43 10.75 -16.75 -11.67
C GLY A 43 10.27 -16.25 -10.31
N THR A 44 9.59 -17.08 -9.49
CA THR A 44 8.99 -16.70 -8.23
C THR A 44 9.85 -17.15 -7.05
N MET A 45 10.14 -16.22 -6.13
CA MET A 45 10.82 -16.55 -4.87
C MET A 45 9.89 -17.33 -3.95
N VAL A 46 10.42 -18.36 -3.31
CA VAL A 46 9.65 -19.18 -2.37
C VAL A 46 9.60 -18.48 -1.00
N VAL A 47 8.39 -18.40 -0.45
CA VAL A 47 8.16 -17.80 0.88
C VAL A 47 8.83 -18.61 1.98
N ALA A 48 9.47 -17.92 2.92
CA ALA A 48 10.01 -18.57 4.11
C ALA A 48 8.87 -19.09 5.01
N PRO A 49 8.98 -20.30 5.58
CA PRO A 49 8.04 -20.75 6.59
C PRO A 49 8.12 -19.80 7.80
N GLY A 50 6.95 -19.48 8.38
CA GLY A 50 6.92 -18.71 9.62
C GLY A 50 7.56 -19.51 10.78
N PRO A 51 8.03 -18.82 11.84
CA PRO A 51 8.59 -19.50 13.01
C PRO A 51 7.54 -20.39 13.69
N ALA A 52 7.93 -21.63 13.99
CA ALA A 52 7.10 -22.52 14.81
C ALA A 52 7.14 -22.10 16.29
N PRO A 53 6.07 -22.28 17.09
CA PRO A 53 4.78 -22.91 16.78
C PRO A 53 3.74 -21.94 16.22
N SER A 54 3.94 -20.64 16.34
CA SER A 54 3.09 -19.64 15.72
C SER A 54 3.62 -19.36 14.32
N ARG A 55 2.94 -19.83 13.31
CA ARG A 55 3.16 -19.42 11.92
C ARG A 55 2.69 -17.96 11.75
N SER A 56 3.29 -17.05 12.50
CA SER A 56 3.03 -15.63 12.39
C SER A 56 3.53 -15.19 11.03
N ARG A 57 2.61 -15.14 10.09
CA ARG A 57 2.87 -14.52 8.79
C ARG A 57 3.03 -13.04 9.00
N MET A 58 3.90 -12.42 8.24
CA MET A 58 3.98 -10.97 8.22
C MET A 58 2.60 -10.40 7.87
N PRO A 59 2.03 -9.51 8.69
CA PRO A 59 0.75 -8.90 8.38
C PRO A 59 0.81 -8.13 7.07
N VAL A 60 -0.18 -8.31 6.24
CA VAL A 60 -0.41 -7.56 5.00
C VAL A 60 -1.84 -7.11 4.96
N SER A 61 -2.10 -5.92 4.44
CA SER A 61 -3.45 -5.39 4.32
C SER A 61 -3.58 -4.54 3.08
N VAL A 62 -4.76 -4.55 2.48
CA VAL A 62 -5.12 -3.72 1.34
C VAL A 62 -6.48 -3.07 1.56
N ALA A 63 -6.68 -1.91 0.95
CA ALA A 63 -7.98 -1.27 0.88
C ALA A 63 -8.24 -0.76 -0.53
N LEU A 64 -9.50 -0.82 -0.95
CA LEU A 64 -10.01 -0.26 -2.19
C LEU A 64 -11.35 0.42 -1.90
N LEU A 65 -11.47 1.69 -2.26
CA LEU A 65 -12.70 2.45 -2.13
C LEU A 65 -13.18 2.91 -3.50
N LEU A 66 -14.44 2.59 -3.76
CA LEU A 66 -15.15 2.97 -4.97
C LEU A 66 -16.39 3.77 -4.60
N ASN A 67 -16.78 4.71 -5.44
CA ASN A 67 -18.09 5.31 -5.39
C ASN A 67 -19.02 4.52 -6.33
N GLU A 68 -19.83 3.64 -5.76
CA GLU A 68 -20.72 2.75 -6.51
C GLU A 68 -21.83 3.49 -7.26
N HIS A 69 -22.23 4.68 -6.77
CA HIS A 69 -23.31 5.45 -7.42
C HIS A 69 -22.94 6.00 -8.79
N VAL A 70 -21.64 6.31 -8.97
CA VAL A 70 -21.10 6.86 -10.22
C VAL A 70 -20.03 5.94 -10.82
N ASN A 71 -19.81 4.78 -10.22
CA ASN A 71 -18.83 3.78 -10.64
C ASN A 71 -17.41 4.35 -10.83
N GLU A 72 -16.95 5.06 -9.81
CA GLU A 72 -15.64 5.73 -9.82
C GLU A 72 -14.71 5.20 -8.75
N PHE A 73 -13.45 5.05 -9.13
CA PHE A 73 -12.37 4.81 -8.18
C PHE A 73 -12.09 6.08 -7.34
N ARG A 74 -11.88 5.90 -6.04
CA ARG A 74 -11.57 6.99 -5.11
C ARG A 74 -10.25 6.82 -4.39
N PHE A 75 -9.94 5.61 -3.93
CA PHE A 75 -8.76 5.37 -3.11
C PHE A 75 -8.36 3.91 -3.16
N ALA A 76 -7.05 3.66 -3.11
CA ALA A 76 -6.50 2.35 -2.79
C ALA A 76 -5.20 2.47 -2.01
N ALA A 77 -4.97 1.52 -1.13
CA ALA A 77 -3.73 1.41 -0.37
C ALA A 77 -3.30 -0.04 -0.19
N ALA A 78 -2.00 -0.23 -0.03
CA ALA A 78 -1.39 -1.50 0.35
C ALA A 78 -0.40 -1.27 1.49
N ALA A 79 -0.42 -2.16 2.48
CA ALA A 79 0.49 -2.10 3.62
C ALA A 79 1.07 -3.48 3.95
N VAL A 80 2.32 -3.48 4.42
CA VAL A 80 3.04 -4.67 4.86
C VAL A 80 3.77 -4.39 6.17
N GLY A 81 3.76 -5.36 7.09
CA GLY A 81 4.40 -5.26 8.40
C GLY A 81 3.45 -5.10 9.56
N GLY A 82 3.99 -5.05 10.77
CA GLY A 82 3.20 -4.94 12.00
C GLY A 82 2.30 -3.70 12.00
N GLY A 83 0.99 -3.89 12.23
CA GLY A 83 0.00 -2.81 12.19
C GLY A 83 -0.54 -2.46 10.81
N ALA A 84 -0.28 -3.29 9.77
CA ALA A 84 -0.72 -3.04 8.40
C ALA A 84 -2.22 -2.73 8.30
N GLU A 85 -3.07 -3.53 8.95
CA GLU A 85 -4.52 -3.34 8.94
C GLU A 85 -4.93 -1.98 9.54
N ALA A 86 -4.43 -1.67 10.74
CA ALA A 86 -4.76 -0.42 11.41
C ALA A 86 -4.29 0.80 10.62
N ASN A 87 -3.10 0.73 10.00
CA ASN A 87 -2.55 1.82 9.22
C ASN A 87 -3.32 2.03 7.91
N VAL A 88 -3.73 0.97 7.22
CA VAL A 88 -4.58 1.07 6.01
C VAL A 88 -5.93 1.68 6.34
N VAL A 89 -6.59 1.22 7.43
CA VAL A 89 -7.89 1.77 7.84
C VAL A 89 -7.78 3.24 8.22
N ARG A 90 -6.75 3.64 8.98
CA ARG A 90 -6.50 5.05 9.34
C ARG A 90 -6.25 5.92 8.12
N LEU A 91 -5.44 5.43 7.17
CA LEU A 91 -5.19 6.16 5.92
C LEU A 91 -6.49 6.34 5.13
N ALA A 92 -7.28 5.29 4.98
CA ALA A 92 -8.56 5.35 4.29
C ALA A 92 -9.55 6.32 4.97
N ALA A 93 -9.66 6.26 6.30
CA ALA A 93 -10.52 7.15 7.07
C ALA A 93 -10.10 8.62 6.94
N SER A 94 -8.79 8.89 6.99
CA SER A 94 -8.27 10.26 6.86
C SER A 94 -8.47 10.81 5.45
N VAL A 95 -8.25 10.00 4.42
CA VAL A 95 -8.42 10.43 3.02
C VAL A 95 -9.90 10.56 2.66
N ALA A 96 -10.70 9.50 2.89
CA ALA A 96 -12.09 9.47 2.43
C ALA A 96 -13.06 10.15 3.41
N GLY A 97 -12.83 10.04 4.73
CA GLY A 97 -13.69 10.63 5.75
C GLY A 97 -13.35 12.08 6.04
N GLU A 98 -12.06 12.42 6.20
CA GLU A 98 -11.61 13.77 6.53
C GLU A 98 -11.20 14.58 5.30
N GLN A 99 -11.22 13.99 4.12
CA GLN A 99 -10.82 14.59 2.84
C GLN A 99 -9.40 15.19 2.85
N ARG A 100 -8.49 14.56 3.60
CA ARG A 100 -7.10 14.99 3.63
C ARG A 100 -6.35 14.58 2.38
N PRO A 101 -5.44 15.42 1.87
CA PRO A 101 -4.48 15.00 0.85
C PRO A 101 -3.69 13.77 1.31
N ILE A 102 -3.59 12.77 0.45
CA ILE A 102 -3.02 11.45 0.83
C ILE A 102 -1.60 11.55 1.41
N LYS A 103 -0.79 12.49 0.96
CA LYS A 103 0.56 12.70 1.50
C LYS A 103 0.54 13.09 2.97
N GLN A 104 -0.31 14.04 3.33
CA GLN A 104 -0.46 14.47 4.73
C GLN A 104 -1.07 13.37 5.61
N ALA A 105 -2.06 12.65 5.07
CA ALA A 105 -2.66 11.52 5.76
C ALA A 105 -1.63 10.41 6.01
N LEU A 106 -0.77 10.12 5.04
CA LEU A 106 0.29 9.12 5.19
C LEU A 106 1.34 9.53 6.22
N GLU A 107 1.77 10.78 6.25
CA GLU A 107 2.69 11.30 7.28
C GLU A 107 2.14 11.08 8.69
N ALA A 108 0.86 11.34 8.91
CA ALA A 108 0.21 11.09 10.20
C ALA A 108 0.13 9.59 10.53
N VAL A 109 -0.08 8.74 9.53
CA VAL A 109 -0.09 7.28 9.71
C VAL A 109 1.30 6.74 10.05
N VAL A 110 2.35 7.24 9.40
CA VAL A 110 3.75 6.85 9.66
C VAL A 110 4.17 7.16 11.10
N GLN A 111 3.66 8.25 11.67
CA GLN A 111 3.91 8.65 13.06
C GLN A 111 3.00 7.93 14.08
N SER A 112 2.08 7.10 13.61
CA SER A 112 1.08 6.44 14.45
C SER A 112 1.71 5.31 15.29
N PRO A 113 1.23 5.11 16.53
CA PRO A 113 1.66 3.98 17.37
C PRO A 113 1.08 2.62 16.90
N ALA A 114 0.33 2.57 15.82
CA ALA A 114 -0.31 1.34 15.35
C ALA A 114 0.68 0.25 14.88
N GLY A 115 1.94 0.62 14.64
CA GLY A 115 3.00 -0.30 14.26
C GLY A 115 3.84 0.17 13.07
N PRO A 116 4.95 -0.51 12.80
CA PRO A 116 5.95 -0.08 11.81
C PRO A 116 5.60 -0.47 10.36
N ALA A 117 4.35 -0.81 10.05
CA ALA A 117 3.98 -1.17 8.68
C ALA A 117 4.34 -0.09 7.68
N LEU A 118 4.84 -0.51 6.52
CA LEU A 118 5.07 0.34 5.35
C LEU A 118 3.80 0.44 4.53
N VAL A 119 3.42 1.64 4.12
CA VAL A 119 2.14 1.90 3.46
C VAL A 119 2.34 2.71 2.18
N ASN A 120 1.74 2.26 1.09
CA ASN A 120 1.65 3.00 -0.16
C ASN A 120 0.19 3.19 -0.56
N GLY A 121 -0.13 4.27 -1.23
CA GLY A 121 -1.51 4.51 -1.66
C GLY A 121 -1.65 5.50 -2.81
N ILE A 122 -2.84 5.45 -3.41
CA ILE A 122 -3.32 6.40 -4.43
C ILE A 122 -4.69 6.91 -3.97
N ALA A 123 -4.90 8.22 -4.08
CA ALA A 123 -6.20 8.85 -3.87
C ALA A 123 -6.56 9.74 -5.05
N CYS A 124 -7.77 9.59 -5.56
CA CYS A 124 -8.35 10.37 -6.64
C CYS A 124 -9.62 11.03 -6.09
N MET A 125 -9.47 12.20 -5.48
CA MET A 125 -10.52 12.81 -4.67
C MET A 125 -11.79 13.14 -5.46
N GLU A 126 -11.65 13.51 -6.73
CA GLU A 126 -12.77 13.82 -7.61
C GLU A 126 -13.23 12.60 -8.44
N GLY A 127 -12.51 11.48 -8.34
CA GLY A 127 -12.83 10.20 -8.96
C GLY A 127 -12.28 9.98 -10.36
N VAL A 128 -12.02 8.71 -10.66
CA VAL A 128 -11.62 8.24 -12.00
C VAL A 128 -12.71 7.29 -12.49
N PRO A 129 -13.20 7.44 -13.74
CA PRO A 129 -12.59 8.12 -14.88
C PRO A 129 -12.89 9.61 -15.05
N SER A 130 -13.83 10.19 -14.29
CA SER A 130 -14.29 11.55 -14.59
C SER A 130 -13.20 12.62 -14.41
N HIS A 131 -12.35 12.48 -13.38
CA HIS A 131 -11.32 13.47 -13.04
C HIS A 131 -9.98 12.82 -12.75
N PRO A 132 -9.30 12.21 -13.74
CA PRO A 132 -8.02 11.52 -13.52
C PRO A 132 -6.92 12.47 -13.01
N GLY A 133 -6.99 13.76 -13.31
CA GLY A 133 -6.07 14.78 -12.80
C GLY A 133 -6.16 15.03 -11.29
N SER A 134 -7.20 14.54 -10.61
CA SER A 134 -7.35 14.65 -9.16
C SER A 134 -6.51 13.63 -8.37
N CYS A 135 -5.87 12.68 -9.07
CA CYS A 135 -5.13 11.61 -8.43
C CYS A 135 -3.80 12.09 -7.82
N GLN A 136 -3.52 11.58 -6.65
CA GLN A 136 -2.28 11.77 -5.93
C GLN A 136 -1.73 10.41 -5.48
N VAL A 137 -0.41 10.25 -5.57
CA VAL A 137 0.28 9.08 -5.04
C VAL A 137 1.05 9.46 -3.77
N ALA A 138 1.10 8.53 -2.82
CA ALA A 138 1.94 8.64 -1.65
C ALA A 138 2.63 7.30 -1.38
N THR A 139 3.93 7.36 -1.13
CA THR A 139 4.77 6.22 -0.75
C THR A 139 5.37 6.48 0.61
N ASP A 140 5.53 5.42 1.39
CA ASP A 140 6.10 5.51 2.73
C ASP A 140 7.56 6.00 2.65
N PRO A 141 7.91 7.12 3.30
CA PRO A 141 9.26 7.68 3.22
C PRO A 141 10.33 6.80 3.89
N ARG A 142 9.91 5.83 4.72
CA ARG A 142 10.82 4.88 5.38
C ARG A 142 11.22 3.71 4.47
N ALA A 143 10.61 3.60 3.28
CA ALA A 143 10.90 2.57 2.29
C ALA A 143 11.43 3.19 1.01
N ALA A 144 12.08 2.37 0.18
CA ALA A 144 12.47 2.74 -1.19
C ALA A 144 11.26 2.66 -2.16
N GLY A 145 10.08 3.17 -1.71
CA GLY A 145 8.86 3.19 -2.51
C GLY A 145 8.94 4.22 -3.64
N TYR A 146 8.33 3.88 -4.76
CA TYR A 146 8.23 4.76 -5.92
C TYR A 146 6.79 4.95 -6.35
N GLY A 147 6.40 6.18 -6.61
CA GLY A 147 5.07 6.52 -7.11
C GLY A 147 5.16 7.36 -8.38
N LEU A 148 4.42 6.96 -9.41
CA LEU A 148 4.39 7.62 -10.71
C LEU A 148 2.95 7.88 -11.13
N LEU A 149 2.68 9.10 -11.62
CA LEU A 149 1.48 9.46 -12.34
C LEU A 149 1.87 9.74 -13.79
N VAL A 150 1.25 9.03 -14.74
CA VAL A 150 1.54 9.15 -16.17
C VAL A 150 0.29 9.63 -16.90
N GLY A 151 0.46 10.60 -17.83
CA GLY A 151 -0.63 11.08 -18.69
C GLY A 151 -1.71 11.86 -17.96
N VAL A 152 -1.40 12.45 -16.82
CA VAL A 152 -2.29 13.38 -16.13
C VAL A 152 -1.97 14.78 -16.66
N ASP A 153 -2.48 15.10 -17.83
CA ASP A 153 -2.41 16.45 -18.38
C ASP A 153 -3.16 17.39 -17.41
N LYS A 154 -2.48 18.49 -17.07
CA LYS A 154 -3.03 19.54 -16.20
C LYS A 154 -4.04 20.38 -16.96
#